data_be42b0a0e2bd1281d7225cb17ff4ad61
#
_entry.id   be42b0a0e2bd1281d7225cb17ff4ad61
#
_cell.length_a   1.000
_cell.length_b   1.000
_cell.length_c   1.000
_cell.angle_alpha   90.00
_cell.angle_beta   90.00
_cell.angle_gamma   90.00
#
_symmetry.space_group_name_H-M   'P 1'
#
loop_
_entity.id
_entity.type
_entity.pdbx_description
1 polymer ?
#
loop_
_entity_poly.entity_id
_entity_poly.type
_entity_poly.pdbx_seq_one_letter_code
_entity_poly.pdbx_strand_id
1 'polypeptide(L)'
;MVGGNGVSGQAFVDNAGFREYAFKTFQANVLDMETAAVGMVAYSNSVPYIAFRSLSDLAGGGEGENEMVTFMGIAADNSAKVLLAFLAAWKP
;
A
#
# COMPACT_ATOMS: atom_id res chain seq x y z
N MET A 1 -7.17 5.37 -9.73
CA MET A 1 -5.78 5.39 -9.23
C MET A 1 -5.44 6.78 -8.76
N VAL A 2 -4.81 6.90 -7.61
CA VAL A 2 -4.39 8.19 -7.04
C VAL A 2 -2.96 8.08 -6.56
N GLY A 3 -2.22 9.18 -6.56
CA GLY A 3 -0.92 9.27 -5.94
C GLY A 3 -1.06 9.60 -4.47
N GLY A 4 -0.06 9.24 -3.68
CA GLY A 4 -0.10 9.52 -2.24
C GLY A 4 1.12 9.01 -1.51
N ASN A 5 1.08 9.18 -0.20
CA ASN A 5 2.14 8.74 0.71
C ASN A 5 1.76 7.40 1.34
N GLY A 6 2.75 6.55 1.53
CA GLY A 6 2.60 5.29 2.24
C GLY A 6 3.45 5.25 3.50
N VAL A 7 2.95 4.58 4.53
CA VAL A 7 3.72 4.21 5.72
C VAL A 7 3.82 2.69 5.75
N SER A 8 5.02 2.18 5.94
CA SER A 8 5.29 0.76 5.83
C SER A 8 6.12 0.29 7.02
N GLY A 9 5.80 -0.87 7.56
CA GLY A 9 6.50 -1.49 8.67
C GLY A 9 6.18 -2.96 8.78
N GLN A 10 6.86 -3.66 9.68
CA GLN A 10 6.78 -5.12 9.79
C GLN A 10 5.63 -5.60 10.69
N ALA A 11 4.67 -4.74 11.00
CA ALA A 11 3.52 -5.08 11.80
C ALA A 11 2.24 -5.00 10.97
N PHE A 12 1.38 -5.99 11.11
CA PHE A 12 0.03 -5.93 10.57
C PHE A 12 -0.78 -4.89 11.35
N VAL A 13 -1.24 -3.86 10.65
CA VAL A 13 -1.98 -2.77 11.27
C VAL A 13 -3.47 -2.98 11.06
N ASP A 14 -4.17 -3.23 12.15
CA ASP A 14 -5.64 -3.29 12.18
C ASP A 14 -6.15 -2.48 13.37
N ASN A 15 -5.85 -1.18 13.34
CA ASN A 15 -6.15 -0.26 14.43
C ASN A 15 -6.51 1.11 13.88
N ALA A 16 -7.73 1.56 14.17
CA ALA A 16 -8.23 2.85 13.68
C ALA A 16 -7.45 4.04 14.26
N GLY A 17 -7.04 3.98 15.51
CA GLY A 17 -6.25 5.04 16.13
C GLY A 17 -4.90 5.21 15.48
N PHE A 18 -4.21 4.12 15.18
CA PHE A 18 -2.94 4.18 14.46
C PHE A 18 -3.12 4.68 13.03
N ARG A 19 -4.18 4.25 12.35
CA ARG A 19 -4.51 4.73 11.01
C ARG A 19 -4.68 6.25 11.00
N GLU A 20 -5.44 6.79 11.95
CA GLU A 20 -5.64 8.22 12.07
C GLU A 20 -4.35 8.96 12.40
N TYR A 21 -3.54 8.41 13.28
CA TYR A 21 -2.23 8.97 13.60
C TYR A 21 -1.33 9.05 12.36
N ALA A 22 -1.25 7.97 11.59
CA ALA A 22 -0.44 7.93 10.37
C ALA A 22 -0.93 8.94 9.34
N PHE A 23 -2.24 9.07 9.18
CA PHE A 23 -2.82 10.05 8.27
C PHE A 23 -2.50 11.48 8.70
N LYS A 24 -2.70 11.81 9.98
CA LYS A 24 -2.48 13.16 10.49
C LYS A 24 -1.00 13.56 10.51
N THR A 25 -0.12 12.60 10.83
CA THR A 25 1.31 12.87 11.01
C THR A 25 2.07 12.85 9.69
N PHE A 26 1.80 11.86 8.83
CA PHE A 26 2.54 11.63 7.59
C PHE A 26 1.71 11.84 6.33
N GLN A 27 0.42 12.18 6.48
CA GLN A 27 -0.52 12.24 5.38
C GLN A 27 -0.59 10.93 4.60
N ALA A 28 -0.50 9.81 5.33
CA ALA A 28 -0.44 8.47 4.75
C ALA A 28 -1.81 8.05 4.22
N ASN A 29 -1.85 7.68 2.96
CA ASN A 29 -3.05 7.16 2.31
C ASN A 29 -3.07 5.63 2.34
N VAL A 30 -1.93 4.99 2.60
CA VAL A 30 -1.79 3.54 2.62
C VAL A 30 -0.84 3.10 3.73
N LEU A 31 -1.19 1.98 4.36
CA LEU A 31 -0.34 1.27 5.32
C LEU A 31 -0.05 -0.11 4.75
N ASP A 32 1.22 -0.49 4.72
CA ASP A 32 1.62 -1.81 4.24
C ASP A 32 2.81 -2.36 5.02
N MET A 33 3.33 -3.50 4.61
CA MET A 33 4.37 -4.19 5.35
C MET A 33 5.67 -4.36 4.57
N GLU A 34 5.70 -4.07 3.28
CA GLU A 34 6.86 -4.41 2.43
C GLU A 34 7.45 -3.23 1.67
N THR A 35 6.66 -2.21 1.40
CA THR A 35 7.06 -1.14 0.48
C THR A 35 8.31 -0.41 0.95
N ALA A 36 8.43 -0.11 2.24
CA ALA A 36 9.61 0.59 2.75
C ALA A 36 10.87 -0.26 2.62
N ALA A 37 10.79 -1.58 2.84
CA ALA A 37 11.93 -2.47 2.71
C ALA A 37 12.45 -2.49 1.26
N VAL A 38 11.55 -2.59 0.29
CA VAL A 38 11.92 -2.53 -1.13
C VAL A 38 12.50 -1.17 -1.48
N GLY A 39 11.89 -0.09 -1.01
CA GLY A 39 12.37 1.26 -1.24
C GLY A 39 13.74 1.52 -0.66
N MET A 40 14.04 0.99 0.52
CA MET A 40 15.37 1.12 1.14
C MET A 40 16.46 0.43 0.32
N VAL A 41 16.19 -0.76 -0.19
CA VAL A 41 17.13 -1.48 -1.05
C VAL A 41 17.36 -0.72 -2.36
N ALA A 42 16.28 -0.25 -2.99
CA ALA A 42 16.38 0.54 -4.21
C ALA A 42 17.20 1.82 -4.00
N TYR A 43 16.93 2.54 -2.92
CA TYR A 43 17.69 3.75 -2.57
C TYR A 43 19.17 3.46 -2.36
N SER A 44 19.49 2.39 -1.62
CA SER A 44 20.87 2.00 -1.35
C SER A 44 21.66 1.61 -2.60
N ASN A 45 20.96 1.23 -3.66
CA ASN A 45 21.57 0.84 -4.94
C ASN A 45 21.37 1.90 -6.03
N SER A 46 20.92 3.09 -5.67
CA SER A 46 20.68 4.20 -6.61
C SER A 46 19.72 3.82 -7.73
N VAL A 47 18.70 3.02 -7.43
CA VAL A 47 17.68 2.58 -8.39
C VAL A 47 16.41 3.39 -8.16
N PRO A 48 15.87 4.05 -9.19
CA PRO A 48 14.56 4.70 -9.09
C PRO A 48 13.47 3.70 -8.71
N TYR A 49 12.47 4.16 -7.96
CA TYR A 49 11.52 3.27 -7.35
C TYR A 49 10.13 3.90 -7.30
N ILE A 50 9.12 3.10 -7.60
CA ILE A 50 7.71 3.44 -7.42
C ILE A 50 6.96 2.19 -6.97
N ALA A 51 5.93 2.36 -6.17
CA ALA A 51 5.09 1.27 -5.71
C ALA A 51 3.65 1.45 -6.20
N PHE A 52 3.04 0.36 -6.63
CA PHE A 52 1.62 0.27 -6.91
C PHE A 52 0.97 -0.62 -5.86
N ARG A 53 -0.01 -0.08 -5.16
CA ARG A 53 -0.73 -0.82 -4.12
C ARG A 53 -2.23 -0.72 -4.35
N SER A 54 -2.92 -1.81 -4.09
CA SER A 54 -4.37 -1.84 -4.06
C SER A 54 -4.82 -2.17 -2.64
N LEU A 55 -5.76 -1.41 -2.13
CA LEU A 55 -6.19 -1.54 -0.74
C LEU A 55 -7.23 -2.65 -0.63
N SER A 56 -7.02 -3.55 0.32
CA SER A 56 -7.94 -4.65 0.60
C SER A 56 -8.90 -4.33 1.74
N ASP A 57 -8.51 -3.45 2.65
CA ASP A 57 -9.23 -3.22 3.88
C ASP A 57 -8.86 -1.87 4.51
N LEU A 58 -9.69 -1.44 5.44
CA LEU A 58 -9.45 -0.26 6.26
C LEU A 58 -8.97 -0.70 7.64
N ALA A 59 -7.77 -0.31 8.03
CA ALA A 59 -7.19 -0.70 9.31
C ALA A 59 -8.11 -0.27 10.47
N GLY A 60 -8.61 -1.25 11.24
CA GLY A 60 -9.55 -1.02 12.33
C GLY A 60 -10.92 -0.53 11.88
N GLY A 61 -11.27 -0.70 10.60
CA GLY A 61 -12.49 -0.16 10.03
C GLY A 61 -13.73 -1.06 10.17
N GLY A 62 -13.56 -2.32 10.57
CA GLY A 62 -14.65 -3.27 10.69
C GLY A 62 -14.93 -3.69 12.12
N GLU A 63 -16.14 -4.16 12.39
CA GLU A 63 -16.48 -4.87 13.62
C GLU A 63 -16.21 -6.35 13.40
N GLY A 64 -15.37 -6.96 14.27
CA GLY A 64 -15.00 -8.36 14.15
C GLY A 64 -13.82 -8.61 13.22
N GLU A 65 -13.98 -9.50 12.23
CA GLU A 65 -12.90 -9.83 11.31
C GLU A 65 -12.51 -8.66 10.40
N ASN A 66 -11.20 -8.56 10.13
CA ASN A 66 -10.68 -7.61 9.17
C ASN A 66 -11.18 -7.97 7.76
N GLU A 67 -11.54 -6.98 6.97
CA GLU A 67 -12.08 -7.13 5.62
C GLU A 67 -11.08 -7.68 4.60
N MET A 68 -9.81 -7.77 4.97
CA MET A 68 -8.74 -8.22 4.08
C MET A 68 -9.05 -9.56 3.43
N VAL A 69 -9.55 -10.53 4.22
CA VAL A 69 -9.87 -11.88 3.71
C VAL A 69 -10.96 -11.81 2.64
N THR A 70 -11.93 -10.92 2.81
CA THR A 70 -13.05 -10.77 1.87
C THR A 70 -12.62 -10.11 0.56
N PHE A 71 -11.76 -9.10 0.62
CA PHE A 71 -11.43 -8.26 -0.53
C PHE A 71 -10.05 -8.50 -1.12
N MET A 72 -9.26 -9.41 -0.56
CA MET A 72 -7.89 -9.66 -1.01
C MET A 72 -7.81 -10.04 -2.50
N GLY A 73 -8.72 -10.89 -2.99
CA GLY A 73 -8.74 -11.29 -4.38
C GLY A 73 -9.00 -10.12 -5.33
N ILE A 74 -9.94 -9.24 -4.96
CA ILE A 74 -10.26 -8.05 -5.75
C ILE A 74 -9.09 -7.07 -5.75
N ALA A 75 -8.47 -6.86 -4.58
CA ALA A 75 -7.32 -5.97 -4.46
C ALA A 75 -6.14 -6.47 -5.28
N ALA A 76 -5.83 -7.76 -5.23
CA ALA A 76 -4.76 -8.36 -6.01
C ALA A 76 -5.01 -8.22 -7.52
N ASP A 77 -6.22 -8.47 -7.98
CA ASP A 77 -6.59 -8.36 -9.39
C ASP A 77 -6.49 -6.91 -9.88
N ASN A 78 -6.97 -5.94 -9.09
CA ASN A 78 -6.87 -4.53 -9.41
C ASN A 78 -5.42 -4.06 -9.47
N SER A 79 -4.58 -4.51 -8.54
CA SER A 79 -3.16 -4.17 -8.52
C SER A 79 -2.44 -4.68 -9.77
N ALA A 80 -2.71 -5.93 -10.15
CA ALA A 80 -2.13 -6.52 -11.36
C ALA A 80 -2.55 -5.77 -12.63
N LYS A 81 -3.83 -5.41 -12.74
CA LYS A 81 -4.34 -4.65 -13.89
C LYS A 81 -3.67 -3.29 -14.02
N VAL A 82 -3.51 -2.56 -12.92
CA VAL A 82 -2.87 -1.25 -12.92
C VAL A 82 -1.40 -1.37 -13.32
N LEU A 83 -0.68 -2.35 -12.78
CA LEU A 83 0.72 -2.59 -13.13
C LEU A 83 0.89 -2.91 -14.60
N LEU A 84 0.07 -3.80 -15.14
CA LEU A 84 0.13 -4.17 -16.56
C LEU A 84 -0.17 -2.96 -17.46
N ALA A 85 -1.15 -2.14 -17.11
CA ALA A 85 -1.46 -0.93 -17.85
C ALA A 85 -0.29 0.06 -17.81
N PHE A 86 0.35 0.22 -16.66
CA PHE A 86 1.52 1.09 -16.53
C PHE A 86 2.67 0.60 -17.42
N LEU A 87 2.99 -0.69 -17.36
CA LEU A 87 4.07 -1.27 -18.17
C LEU A 87 3.79 -1.15 -19.67
N ALA A 88 2.55 -1.32 -20.09
CA ALA A 88 2.16 -1.15 -21.48
C ALA A 88 2.33 0.29 -21.98
N ALA A 89 2.11 1.28 -21.10
CA ALA A 89 2.26 2.70 -21.43
C ALA A 89 3.69 3.22 -21.20
N TRP A 90 4.54 2.45 -20.55
CA TRP A 90 5.90 2.87 -20.17
C TRP A 90 6.78 3.02 -21.41
N LYS A 91 7.40 4.18 -21.52
CA LYS A 91 8.40 4.48 -22.56
C LYS A 91 9.65 5.01 -21.86
N PRO A 92 10.68 4.17 -21.75
CA PRO A 92 11.93 4.59 -21.13
C PRO A 92 12.64 5.68 -21.91
#